data_f4b2a5ca38d598cd14b3422a47ed2017
#
_entry.id   f4b2a5ca38d598cd14b3422a47ed2017
#
_cell.length_a   1.000
_cell.length_b   1.000
_cell.length_c   1.000
_cell.angle_alpha   90.00
_cell.angle_beta   90.00
_cell.angle_gamma   90.00
#
_symmetry.space_group_name_H-M   'P 1'
#
loop_
_entity.id
_entity.type
_entity.pdbx_description
1 polymer ?
#
loop_
_entity_poly.entity_id
_entity_poly.type
_entity_poly.pdbx_seq_one_letter_code
_entity_poly.pdbx_strand_id
1 'polypeptide(L)'
;MQTVITINAVIMALFFVCYSYQFFYVAVALLKRKKFTCRNENHRIAVLIAARNEENVIGQLLDSIHAQKNYPMDHVDIYVGADNCTDDTARVARERGAIVFERHDTVHVGKGYVLNEMLKRIKHPGRKHYDAYLVLDADNILDPNFISEIEKVYSSGYEIVTCYRNSKNYGDNWISAGYALWFLREAQYLNNARM
;
A
#
# COMPACT_ATOMS: atom_id res chain seq x y z
N MET A 1 13.07 -0.22 46.84
CA MET A 1 12.92 0.95 45.95
C MET A 1 14.19 1.13 45.06
N GLN A 2 15.38 1.11 45.62
CA GLN A 2 16.64 1.29 44.89
C GLN A 2 16.89 0.24 43.79
N THR A 3 16.61 -1.03 44.09
CA THR A 3 16.73 -2.15 43.12
C THR A 3 15.83 -1.94 41.88
N VAL A 4 14.62 -1.47 42.06
CA VAL A 4 13.67 -1.21 40.94
C VAL A 4 14.17 -0.06 40.08
N ILE A 5 14.70 1.01 40.69
CA ILE A 5 15.28 2.14 39.98
C ILE A 5 16.47 1.69 39.13
N THR A 6 17.36 0.87 39.71
CA THR A 6 18.53 0.34 39.00
C THR A 6 18.14 -0.54 37.83
N ILE A 7 17.16 -1.45 38.00
CA ILE A 7 16.65 -2.30 36.91
C ILE A 7 16.07 -1.42 35.79
N ASN A 8 15.24 -0.45 36.12
CA ASN A 8 14.67 0.46 35.11
C ASN A 8 15.75 1.27 34.38
N ALA A 9 16.78 1.76 35.08
CA ALA A 9 17.90 2.46 34.45
C ALA A 9 18.67 1.57 33.47
N VAL A 10 18.92 0.30 33.81
CA VAL A 10 19.58 -0.67 32.93
C VAL A 10 18.70 -0.95 31.71
N ILE A 11 17.41 -1.18 31.90
CA ILE A 11 16.46 -1.41 30.79
C ILE A 11 16.44 -0.19 29.87
N MET A 12 16.33 1.03 30.40
CA MET A 12 16.34 2.26 29.59
C MET A 12 17.66 2.42 28.82
N ALA A 13 18.80 2.14 29.44
CA ALA A 13 20.09 2.20 28.75
C ALA A 13 20.18 1.19 27.61
N LEU A 14 19.72 -0.06 27.81
CA LEU A 14 19.63 -1.06 26.76
C LEU A 14 18.74 -0.62 25.61
N PHE A 15 17.54 -0.12 25.88
CA PHE A 15 16.65 0.41 24.86
C PHE A 15 17.29 1.58 24.10
N PHE A 16 17.93 2.52 24.81
CA PHE A 16 18.61 3.63 24.15
C PHE A 16 19.69 3.15 23.18
N VAL A 17 20.54 2.22 23.59
CA VAL A 17 21.57 1.63 22.72
C VAL A 17 20.94 0.89 21.54
N CYS A 18 19.94 0.04 21.79
CA CYS A 18 19.25 -0.71 20.74
C CYS A 18 18.55 0.18 19.71
N TYR A 19 18.04 1.35 20.12
CA TYR A 19 17.32 2.24 19.21
C TYR A 19 18.17 3.40 18.65
N SER A 20 19.41 3.57 19.12
CA SER A 20 20.32 4.63 18.68
C SER A 20 20.61 4.60 17.17
N TYR A 21 20.60 3.42 16.54
CA TYR A 21 20.77 3.28 15.08
C TYR A 21 19.73 4.06 14.27
N GLN A 22 18.55 4.33 14.82
CA GLN A 22 17.50 5.09 14.13
C GLN A 22 17.92 6.54 13.86
N PHE A 23 18.71 7.16 14.77
CA PHE A 23 19.25 8.50 14.54
C PHE A 23 20.21 8.52 13.36
N PHE A 24 21.00 7.45 13.19
CA PHE A 24 21.86 7.30 12.03
C PHE A 24 21.04 7.22 10.73
N TYR A 25 19.98 6.41 10.70
CA TYR A 25 19.10 6.33 9.52
C TYR A 25 18.41 7.65 9.21
N VAL A 26 17.95 8.39 10.22
CA VAL A 26 17.38 9.73 10.02
C VAL A 26 18.40 10.67 9.38
N ALA A 27 19.63 10.68 9.88
CA ALA A 27 20.71 11.51 9.30
C ALA A 27 21.00 11.14 7.84
N VAL A 28 21.09 9.84 7.52
CA VAL A 28 21.29 9.34 6.15
C VAL A 28 20.11 9.73 5.24
N ALA A 29 18.86 9.59 5.71
CA ALA A 29 17.67 9.94 4.94
C ALA A 29 17.59 11.43 4.62
N LEU A 30 18.07 12.30 5.53
CA LEU A 30 18.13 13.75 5.29
C LEU A 30 19.20 14.13 4.27
N LEU A 31 20.31 13.39 4.24
CA LEU A 31 21.43 13.68 3.34
C LEU A 31 21.28 13.06 1.94
N LYS A 32 20.61 11.89 1.84
CA LYS A 32 20.41 11.15 0.60
C LYS A 32 18.95 11.25 0.14
N ARG A 33 18.64 12.28 -0.65
CA ARG A 33 17.34 12.36 -1.36
C ARG A 33 17.52 11.90 -2.79
N LYS A 34 17.05 10.72 -3.14
CA LYS A 34 16.95 10.29 -4.53
C LYS A 34 15.80 11.02 -5.21
N LYS A 35 16.07 11.59 -6.39
CA LYS A 35 15.04 12.12 -7.30
C LYS A 35 14.90 11.14 -8.45
N PHE A 36 13.69 10.70 -8.71
CA PHE A 36 13.37 9.86 -9.86
C PHE A 36 12.96 10.76 -11.02
N THR A 37 13.57 10.55 -12.17
CA THR A 37 13.21 11.25 -13.41
C THR A 37 12.16 10.43 -14.14
N CYS A 38 11.10 11.07 -14.59
CA CYS A 38 10.06 10.43 -15.35
C CYS A 38 10.61 9.98 -16.73
N ARG A 39 10.48 8.69 -17.04
CA ARG A 39 10.41 8.20 -18.40
C ARG A 39 8.91 7.93 -18.65
N ASN A 40 8.31 8.63 -19.60
CA ASN A 40 6.89 8.43 -19.95
C ASN A 40 6.73 7.15 -20.77
N GLU A 41 6.90 6.00 -20.13
CA GLU A 41 6.77 4.70 -20.80
C GLU A 41 5.34 4.17 -20.80
N ASN A 42 4.45 4.76 -19.96
CA ASN A 42 3.02 4.44 -19.86
C ASN A 42 2.74 2.93 -19.78
N HIS A 43 3.37 2.26 -18.83
CA HIS A 43 3.21 0.83 -18.61
C HIS A 43 1.76 0.44 -18.33
N ARG A 44 1.36 -0.76 -18.72
CA ARG A 44 0.04 -1.30 -18.35
C ARG A 44 0.07 -1.84 -16.94
N ILE A 45 -0.83 -1.31 -16.09
CA ILE A 45 -0.91 -1.64 -14.66
C ILE A 45 -2.21 -2.38 -14.36
N ALA A 46 -2.11 -3.54 -13.71
CA ALA A 46 -3.24 -4.20 -13.09
C ALA A 46 -3.30 -3.84 -11.59
N VAL A 47 -4.35 -3.16 -11.16
CA VAL A 47 -4.61 -2.91 -9.74
C VAL A 47 -5.37 -4.10 -9.16
N LEU A 48 -4.84 -4.69 -8.10
CA LEU A 48 -5.39 -5.87 -7.42
C LEU A 48 -5.86 -5.49 -6.02
N ILE A 49 -7.13 -5.68 -5.75
CA ILE A 49 -7.77 -5.37 -4.47
C ILE A 49 -8.42 -6.63 -3.95
N ALA A 50 -7.97 -7.14 -2.80
CA ALA A 50 -8.66 -8.21 -2.09
C ALA A 50 -9.57 -7.58 -1.04
N ALA A 51 -10.87 -7.88 -1.11
CA ALA A 51 -11.89 -7.29 -0.25
C ALA A 51 -12.77 -8.37 0.40
N ARG A 52 -13.11 -8.15 1.67
CA ARG A 52 -14.06 -9.00 2.40
C ARG A 52 -14.93 -8.15 3.31
N ASN A 53 -16.22 -7.99 2.95
CA ASN A 53 -17.17 -7.15 3.66
C ASN A 53 -16.70 -5.69 3.83
N GLU A 54 -16.36 -5.06 2.69
CA GLU A 54 -15.78 -3.72 2.61
C GLU A 54 -16.70 -2.74 1.84
N GLU A 55 -18.03 -2.99 1.82
CA GLU A 55 -19.01 -2.18 1.07
C GLU A 55 -18.95 -0.68 1.39
N ASN A 56 -18.61 -0.33 2.65
CA ASN A 56 -18.59 1.04 3.13
C ASN A 56 -17.35 1.85 2.72
N VAL A 57 -16.27 1.17 2.32
CA VAL A 57 -14.96 1.82 2.08
C VAL A 57 -14.42 1.60 0.68
N ILE A 58 -14.70 0.45 0.05
CA ILE A 58 -14.16 0.10 -1.28
C ILE A 58 -14.51 1.15 -2.35
N GLY A 59 -15.69 1.78 -2.25
CA GLY A 59 -16.10 2.83 -3.17
C GLY A 59 -15.15 4.01 -3.16
N GLN A 60 -14.69 4.46 -2.00
CA GLN A 60 -13.76 5.59 -1.87
C GLN A 60 -12.40 5.28 -2.51
N LEU A 61 -11.90 4.05 -2.35
CA LEU A 61 -10.67 3.63 -3.03
C LEU A 61 -10.84 3.69 -4.55
N LEU A 62 -11.89 3.09 -5.10
CA LEU A 62 -12.14 3.05 -6.55
C LEU A 62 -12.30 4.45 -7.13
N ASP A 63 -13.04 5.32 -6.45
CA ASP A 63 -13.17 6.74 -6.85
C ASP A 63 -11.80 7.44 -6.84
N SER A 64 -10.93 7.16 -5.87
CA SER A 64 -9.57 7.73 -5.80
C SER A 64 -8.64 7.20 -6.90
N ILE A 65 -8.85 5.95 -7.37
CA ILE A 65 -8.12 5.40 -8.52
C ILE A 65 -8.60 6.10 -9.81
N HIS A 66 -9.89 6.29 -10.00
CA HIS A 66 -10.41 6.99 -11.18
C HIS A 66 -10.04 8.48 -11.20
N ALA A 67 -9.79 9.08 -10.05
CA ALA A 67 -9.36 10.48 -9.91
C ALA A 67 -7.85 10.70 -10.12
N GLN A 68 -7.10 9.68 -10.52
CA GLN A 68 -5.66 9.81 -10.77
C GLN A 68 -5.36 10.80 -11.90
N LYS A 69 -4.27 11.55 -11.71
CA LYS A 69 -3.81 12.58 -12.67
C LYS A 69 -2.46 12.19 -13.26
N ASN A 70 -2.16 12.77 -14.41
CA ASN A 70 -0.84 12.62 -15.06
C ASN A 70 -0.47 11.17 -15.42
N TYR A 71 -1.48 10.31 -15.60
CA TYR A 71 -1.33 8.93 -16.06
C TYR A 71 -2.53 8.53 -16.94
N PRO A 72 -2.33 7.83 -18.07
CA PRO A 72 -3.42 7.39 -18.94
C PRO A 72 -4.21 6.27 -18.29
N MET A 73 -5.45 6.55 -17.89
CA MET A 73 -6.30 5.59 -17.16
C MET A 73 -6.78 4.41 -18.01
N ASP A 74 -6.69 4.47 -19.33
CA ASP A 74 -6.90 3.35 -20.27
C ASP A 74 -5.79 2.29 -20.20
N HIS A 75 -4.67 2.59 -19.54
CA HIS A 75 -3.60 1.65 -19.20
C HIS A 75 -3.76 1.00 -17.83
N VAL A 76 -4.82 1.34 -17.09
CA VAL A 76 -5.06 0.82 -15.73
C VAL A 76 -6.32 -0.02 -15.72
N ASP A 77 -6.20 -1.31 -15.46
CA ASP A 77 -7.35 -2.19 -15.22
C ASP A 77 -7.45 -2.50 -13.71
N ILE A 78 -8.66 -2.40 -13.15
CA ILE A 78 -8.93 -2.58 -11.72
C ILE A 78 -9.61 -3.91 -11.50
N TYR A 79 -9.01 -4.76 -10.68
CA TYR A 79 -9.50 -6.08 -10.32
C TYR A 79 -9.81 -6.14 -8.83
N VAL A 80 -11.00 -6.58 -8.49
CA VAL A 80 -11.44 -6.79 -7.10
C VAL A 80 -11.74 -8.27 -6.89
N GLY A 81 -11.06 -8.87 -5.93
CA GLY A 81 -11.35 -10.21 -5.42
C GLY A 81 -12.25 -10.12 -4.20
N ALA A 82 -13.56 -10.32 -4.38
CA ALA A 82 -14.54 -10.34 -3.31
C ALA A 82 -14.53 -11.74 -2.66
N ASP A 83 -13.85 -11.86 -1.50
CA ASP A 83 -13.62 -13.13 -0.82
C ASP A 83 -14.63 -13.38 0.30
N ASN A 84 -15.52 -14.35 0.11
CA ASN A 84 -16.54 -14.73 1.09
C ASN A 84 -17.37 -13.53 1.60
N CYS A 85 -17.67 -12.57 0.71
CA CYS A 85 -18.48 -11.42 1.06
C CYS A 85 -19.93 -11.82 1.32
N THR A 86 -20.53 -11.24 2.37
CA THR A 86 -21.95 -11.39 2.74
C THR A 86 -22.72 -10.08 2.59
N ASP A 87 -22.01 -9.01 2.22
CA ASP A 87 -22.49 -7.64 1.99
C ASP A 87 -22.45 -7.27 0.50
N ASP A 88 -22.71 -6.01 0.19
CA ASP A 88 -22.73 -5.48 -1.18
C ASP A 88 -21.37 -5.11 -1.78
N THR A 89 -20.25 -5.53 -1.18
CA THR A 89 -18.89 -5.23 -1.67
C THR A 89 -18.72 -5.47 -3.16
N ALA A 90 -19.14 -6.65 -3.66
CA ALA A 90 -18.99 -7.02 -5.07
C ALA A 90 -19.83 -6.14 -5.99
N ARG A 91 -21.05 -5.79 -5.59
CA ARG A 91 -21.94 -4.90 -6.34
C ARG A 91 -21.35 -3.48 -6.41
N VAL A 92 -20.96 -2.91 -5.27
CA VAL A 92 -20.36 -1.59 -5.18
C VAL A 92 -19.11 -1.45 -6.06
N ALA A 93 -18.29 -2.52 -6.10
CA ALA A 93 -17.10 -2.53 -6.94
C ALA A 93 -17.43 -2.56 -8.44
N ARG A 94 -18.42 -3.36 -8.88
CA ARG A 94 -18.85 -3.39 -10.29
C ARG A 94 -19.44 -2.08 -10.77
N GLU A 95 -20.27 -1.45 -9.94
CA GLU A 95 -20.90 -0.16 -10.26
C GLU A 95 -19.85 0.95 -10.50
N ARG A 96 -18.64 0.79 -9.93
CA ARG A 96 -17.49 1.69 -10.14
C ARG A 96 -16.49 1.19 -11.19
N GLY A 97 -16.92 0.26 -12.08
CA GLY A 97 -16.13 -0.16 -13.23
C GLY A 97 -15.01 -1.15 -12.93
N ALA A 98 -14.95 -1.73 -11.74
CA ALA A 98 -13.97 -2.77 -11.43
C ALA A 98 -14.38 -4.14 -12.03
N ILE A 99 -13.40 -4.92 -12.46
CA ILE A 99 -13.57 -6.32 -12.84
C ILE A 99 -13.57 -7.15 -11.56
N VAL A 100 -14.73 -7.73 -11.20
CA VAL A 100 -14.89 -8.40 -9.91
C VAL A 100 -14.84 -9.91 -10.07
N PHE A 101 -14.01 -10.56 -9.27
CA PHE A 101 -13.96 -12.00 -9.06
C PHE A 101 -14.56 -12.33 -7.70
N GLU A 102 -15.73 -12.94 -7.67
CA GLU A 102 -16.31 -13.48 -6.43
C GLU A 102 -15.73 -14.85 -6.13
N ARG A 103 -15.40 -15.07 -4.88
CA ARG A 103 -14.81 -16.29 -4.36
C ARG A 103 -15.55 -16.72 -3.10
N HIS A 104 -15.93 -18.00 -3.08
CA HIS A 104 -16.59 -18.64 -1.94
C HIS A 104 -15.77 -19.88 -1.56
N ASP A 105 -14.73 -19.69 -0.76
CA ASP A 105 -13.83 -20.76 -0.30
C ASP A 105 -13.56 -20.56 1.20
N THR A 106 -14.08 -21.47 2.00
CA THR A 106 -13.93 -21.46 3.45
C THR A 106 -12.69 -22.19 3.95
N VAL A 107 -11.98 -22.91 3.06
CA VAL A 107 -10.77 -23.67 3.40
C VAL A 107 -9.52 -22.80 3.24
N HIS A 108 -9.39 -22.11 2.09
CA HIS A 108 -8.24 -21.27 1.79
C HIS A 108 -8.58 -19.81 2.02
N VAL A 109 -8.71 -19.40 3.27
CA VAL A 109 -9.10 -18.05 3.66
C VAL A 109 -7.86 -17.16 3.77
N GLY A 110 -7.97 -15.92 3.26
CA GLY A 110 -6.98 -14.86 3.44
C GLY A 110 -6.50 -14.21 2.14
N LYS A 111 -6.01 -12.97 2.29
CA LYS A 111 -5.61 -12.08 1.19
C LYS A 111 -4.65 -12.76 0.18
N GLY A 112 -3.69 -13.55 0.66
CA GLY A 112 -2.72 -14.22 -0.20
C GLY A 112 -3.36 -15.23 -1.17
N TYR A 113 -4.36 -15.99 -0.72
CA TYR A 113 -5.08 -16.93 -1.57
C TYR A 113 -5.92 -16.20 -2.63
N VAL A 114 -6.59 -15.12 -2.24
CA VAL A 114 -7.37 -14.28 -3.16
C VAL A 114 -6.48 -13.69 -4.25
N LEU A 115 -5.36 -13.08 -3.88
CA LEU A 115 -4.42 -12.49 -4.83
C LEU A 115 -3.82 -13.55 -5.77
N ASN A 116 -3.46 -14.73 -5.24
CA ASN A 116 -2.93 -15.82 -6.06
C ASN A 116 -3.96 -16.30 -7.10
N GLU A 117 -5.22 -16.44 -6.71
CA GLU A 117 -6.29 -16.82 -7.64
C GLU A 117 -6.53 -15.74 -8.69
N MET A 118 -6.58 -14.47 -8.29
CA MET A 118 -6.71 -13.35 -9.22
C MET A 118 -5.56 -13.34 -10.24
N LEU A 119 -4.31 -13.47 -9.77
CA LEU A 119 -3.14 -13.51 -10.64
C LEU A 119 -3.19 -14.68 -11.63
N LYS A 120 -3.62 -15.87 -11.21
CA LYS A 120 -3.81 -17.02 -12.12
C LYS A 120 -4.82 -16.71 -13.20
N ARG A 121 -5.94 -16.06 -12.86
CA ARG A 121 -7.00 -15.71 -13.84
C ARG A 121 -6.55 -14.61 -14.80
N ILE A 122 -5.81 -13.61 -14.31
CA ILE A 122 -5.34 -12.47 -15.11
C ILE A 122 -4.18 -12.87 -16.03
N LYS A 123 -3.24 -13.71 -15.56
CA LYS A 123 -2.09 -14.20 -16.34
C LYS A 123 -2.41 -15.36 -17.28
N HIS A 124 -3.66 -15.75 -17.40
CA HIS A 124 -4.03 -16.85 -18.30
C HIS A 124 -3.70 -16.50 -19.76
N PRO A 125 -3.16 -17.45 -20.54
CA PRO A 125 -2.87 -17.24 -21.97
C PRO A 125 -4.08 -16.68 -22.73
N GLY A 126 -3.84 -15.65 -23.56
CA GLY A 126 -4.90 -14.94 -24.30
C GLY A 126 -5.54 -13.76 -23.56
N ARG A 127 -5.11 -13.44 -22.35
CA ARG A 127 -5.49 -12.23 -21.63
C ARG A 127 -4.54 -11.07 -21.90
N LYS A 128 -4.93 -9.85 -21.46
CA LYS A 128 -4.06 -8.66 -21.53
C LYS A 128 -2.75 -8.92 -20.77
N HIS A 129 -1.65 -8.45 -21.31
CA HIS A 129 -0.38 -8.41 -20.62
C HIS A 129 -0.26 -7.13 -19.79
N TYR A 130 0.25 -7.24 -18.57
CA TYR A 130 0.53 -6.13 -17.67
C TYR A 130 2.02 -6.10 -17.34
N ASP A 131 2.58 -4.90 -17.33
CA ASP A 131 3.98 -4.66 -16.98
C ASP A 131 4.18 -4.64 -15.47
N ALA A 132 3.17 -4.14 -14.73
CA ALA A 132 3.21 -4.04 -13.28
C ALA A 132 1.87 -4.45 -12.63
N TYR A 133 1.97 -4.93 -11.39
CA TYR A 133 0.84 -5.29 -10.54
C TYR A 133 0.87 -4.44 -9.27
N LEU A 134 -0.16 -3.63 -9.06
CA LEU A 134 -0.32 -2.78 -7.89
C LEU A 134 -1.31 -3.42 -6.92
N VAL A 135 -0.85 -3.79 -5.73
CA VAL A 135 -1.69 -4.40 -4.70
C VAL A 135 -2.10 -3.37 -3.66
N LEU A 136 -3.41 -3.18 -3.49
CA LEU A 136 -3.99 -2.23 -2.54
C LEU A 136 -4.90 -2.95 -1.52
N ASP A 137 -5.05 -2.35 -0.34
CA ASP A 137 -6.09 -2.72 0.62
C ASP A 137 -7.38 -1.96 0.31
N ALA A 138 -8.54 -2.56 0.53
CA ALA A 138 -9.85 -2.01 0.15
C ALA A 138 -10.20 -0.69 0.87
N ASP A 139 -9.56 -0.41 2.00
CA ASP A 139 -9.74 0.79 2.82
C ASP A 139 -8.75 1.93 2.50
N ASN A 140 -7.88 1.74 1.50
CA ASN A 140 -6.93 2.77 1.10
C ASN A 140 -7.63 3.92 0.35
N ILE A 141 -6.98 5.09 0.35
CA ILE A 141 -7.30 6.24 -0.51
C ILE A 141 -5.99 6.70 -1.13
N LEU A 142 -5.97 6.86 -2.45
CA LEU A 142 -4.78 7.24 -3.18
C LEU A 142 -4.66 8.76 -3.32
N ASP A 143 -3.42 9.26 -3.23
CA ASP A 143 -3.10 10.62 -3.68
C ASP A 143 -3.38 10.75 -5.18
N PRO A 144 -3.86 11.92 -5.67
CA PRO A 144 -4.17 12.11 -7.09
C PRO A 144 -3.00 11.89 -8.06
N ASN A 145 -1.77 11.90 -7.62
CA ASN A 145 -0.59 11.64 -8.45
C ASN A 145 0.08 10.29 -8.14
N PHE A 146 -0.58 9.45 -7.34
CA PHE A 146 0.02 8.23 -6.83
C PHE A 146 0.55 7.30 -7.94
N ILE A 147 -0.28 7.00 -8.95
CA ILE A 147 0.12 6.10 -10.04
C ILE A 147 1.27 6.71 -10.85
N SER A 148 1.23 8.00 -11.16
CA SER A 148 2.31 8.66 -11.88
C SER A 148 3.63 8.70 -11.12
N GLU A 149 3.59 8.82 -9.79
CA GLU A 149 4.81 8.77 -8.96
C GLU A 149 5.37 7.34 -8.84
N ILE A 150 4.51 6.32 -8.72
CA ILE A 150 4.93 4.91 -8.76
C ILE A 150 5.56 4.58 -10.11
N GLU A 151 4.97 5.05 -11.22
CA GLU A 151 5.50 4.86 -12.57
C GLU A 151 6.92 5.41 -12.74
N LYS A 152 7.21 6.59 -12.19
CA LYS A 152 8.57 7.17 -12.22
C LYS A 152 9.61 6.26 -11.57
N VAL A 153 9.25 5.65 -10.45
CA VAL A 153 10.14 4.74 -9.72
C VAL A 153 10.31 3.44 -10.49
N TYR A 154 9.22 2.87 -11.00
CA TYR A 154 9.23 1.65 -11.78
C TYR A 154 10.06 1.80 -13.07
N SER A 155 9.83 2.87 -13.84
CA SER A 155 10.60 3.19 -15.06
C SER A 155 12.08 3.48 -14.79
N SER A 156 12.47 3.67 -13.53
CA SER A 156 13.87 3.79 -13.13
C SER A 156 14.58 2.45 -12.93
N GLY A 157 13.86 1.32 -13.19
CA GLY A 157 14.42 -0.05 -13.18
C GLY A 157 14.24 -0.80 -11.88
N TYR A 158 13.33 -0.36 -10.99
CA TYR A 158 13.02 -1.09 -9.77
C TYR A 158 11.89 -2.09 -10.00
N GLU A 159 12.13 -3.37 -9.70
CA GLU A 159 11.16 -4.45 -9.86
C GLU A 159 10.09 -4.47 -8.76
N ILE A 160 10.44 -4.02 -7.55
CA ILE A 160 9.55 -3.96 -6.39
C ILE A 160 9.55 -2.54 -5.84
N VAL A 161 8.37 -1.93 -5.79
CA VAL A 161 8.18 -0.55 -5.33
C VAL A 161 7.20 -0.55 -4.18
N THR A 162 7.53 0.14 -3.11
CA THR A 162 6.62 0.44 -1.99
C THR A 162 6.39 1.94 -1.88
N CYS A 163 5.27 2.33 -1.31
CA CYS A 163 4.91 3.74 -1.16
C CYS A 163 4.88 4.20 0.29
N TYR A 164 4.92 5.50 0.47
CA TYR A 164 4.57 6.13 1.73
C TYR A 164 3.09 5.91 2.04
N ARG A 165 2.79 5.56 3.29
CA ARG A 165 1.42 5.44 3.81
C ARG A 165 1.23 6.40 4.96
N ASN A 166 0.02 6.95 5.07
CA ASN A 166 -0.39 7.76 6.20
C ASN A 166 -1.78 7.32 6.68
N SER A 167 -2.13 7.65 7.91
CA SER A 167 -3.50 7.45 8.40
C SER A 167 -4.41 8.53 7.84
N LYS A 168 -5.54 8.15 7.22
CA LYS A 168 -6.54 9.09 6.69
C LYS A 168 -7.28 9.87 7.79
N ASN A 169 -7.27 9.34 9.01
CA ASN A 169 -7.98 9.87 10.17
C ASN A 169 -7.02 10.32 11.29
N TYR A 170 -5.81 10.79 10.95
CA TYR A 170 -4.79 11.17 11.93
C TYR A 170 -5.25 12.26 12.92
N GLY A 171 -6.22 13.07 12.54
CA GLY A 171 -6.75 14.16 13.36
C GLY A 171 -7.86 13.77 14.34
N ASP A 172 -8.39 12.53 14.29
CA ASP A 172 -9.55 12.11 15.09
C ASP A 172 -9.22 11.97 16.59
N ASN A 173 -8.05 11.43 16.90
CA ASN A 173 -7.60 11.24 18.27
C ASN A 173 -6.08 11.02 18.33
N TRP A 174 -5.54 11.02 19.56
CA TRP A 174 -4.09 10.87 19.78
C TRP A 174 -3.53 9.50 19.34
N ILE A 175 -4.36 8.43 19.31
CA ILE A 175 -3.94 7.10 18.87
C ILE A 175 -3.73 7.10 17.36
N SER A 176 -4.70 7.61 16.58
CA SER A 176 -4.56 7.74 15.13
C SER A 176 -3.44 8.69 14.72
N ALA A 177 -3.23 9.78 15.50
CA ALA A 177 -2.06 10.65 15.33
C ALA A 177 -0.73 9.90 15.57
N GLY A 178 -0.68 9.04 16.60
CA GLY A 178 0.47 8.21 16.90
C GLY A 178 0.82 7.23 15.76
N TYR A 179 -0.19 6.57 15.18
CA TYR A 179 -0.01 5.71 14.00
C TYR A 179 0.48 6.50 12.78
N ALA A 180 -0.06 7.69 12.54
CA ALA A 180 0.39 8.54 11.43
C ALA A 180 1.88 8.92 11.56
N LEU A 181 2.33 9.30 12.78
CA LEU A 181 3.74 9.58 13.07
C LEU A 181 4.62 8.33 12.89
N TRP A 182 4.12 7.17 13.29
CA TRP A 182 4.84 5.91 13.10
C TRP A 182 5.02 5.58 11.61
N PHE A 183 3.98 5.69 10.78
CA PHE A 183 4.07 5.51 9.34
C PHE A 183 5.02 6.52 8.68
N LEU A 184 4.98 7.78 9.12
CA LEU A 184 5.91 8.81 8.64
C LEU A 184 7.36 8.43 8.94
N ARG A 185 7.65 7.99 10.16
CA ARG A 185 8.98 7.55 10.56
C ARG A 185 9.47 6.37 9.70
N GLU A 186 8.65 5.34 9.55
CA GLU A 186 9.01 4.15 8.77
C GLU A 186 9.28 4.48 7.30
N ALA A 187 8.35 5.17 6.66
CA ALA A 187 8.45 5.42 5.23
C ALA A 187 9.46 6.50 4.87
N GLN A 188 9.42 7.65 5.55
CA GLN A 188 10.22 8.81 5.14
C GLN A 188 11.66 8.76 5.65
N TYR A 189 11.90 8.12 6.79
CA TYR A 189 13.24 8.09 7.38
C TYR A 189 13.90 6.72 7.28
N LEU A 190 13.26 5.66 7.80
CA LEU A 190 13.93 4.36 7.87
C LEU A 190 14.04 3.67 6.50
N ASN A 191 12.99 3.67 5.70
CA ASN A 191 13.02 3.03 4.38
C ASN A 191 13.86 3.83 3.38
N ASN A 192 13.76 5.16 3.36
CA ASN A 192 14.61 6.00 2.51
C ASN A 192 16.10 5.85 2.81
N ALA A 193 16.47 5.61 4.05
CA ALA A 193 17.88 5.42 4.41
C ALA A 193 18.44 4.08 3.95
N ARG A 194 17.57 3.08 3.70
CA ARG A 194 17.94 1.72 3.26
C ARG A 194 18.07 1.58 1.73
N MET A 195 17.54 2.54 0.97
CA MET A 195 17.67 2.61 -0.48
C MET A 195 19.00 3.24 -0.91
#